data_3d4bd143342fd4a6715733fa3d83d441
#
_entry.id   3d4bd143342fd4a6715733fa3d83d441
#
_cell.length_a   1.000
_cell.length_b   1.000
_cell.length_c   1.000
_cell.angle_alpha   90.00
_cell.angle_beta   90.00
_cell.angle_gamma   90.00
#
_symmetry.space_group_name_H-M   'P 1'
#
loop_
_entity.id
_entity.type
_entity.pdbx_description
1 polymer ?
#
loop_
_entity_poly.entity_id
_entity_poly.type
_entity_poly.pdbx_seq_one_letter_code
_entity_poly.pdbx_strand_id
1 'polypeptide(L)'
;DINGNFFIQNANSANPQVEADYSWVYFALNTPNLLDKNIYVVGMFNNYALTDEYKLEFDKNSGLYEKAILLKQGFTNYQYVITDKSGKVDYENAVDGNFFQTENNYTAIVYYRGNNDRYDRVIGIANTNSEVIRN
;
A
#
# COMPACT_ATOMS: atom_id res chain seq x y z
N ASP A 1 6.13 -11.84 -5.35
CA ASP A 1 5.82 -10.69 -4.50
C ASP A 1 7.00 -9.72 -4.48
N ILE A 2 6.73 -8.42 -4.44
CA ILE A 2 7.72 -7.35 -4.36
C ILE A 2 7.60 -6.57 -3.04
N ASN A 3 7.07 -7.23 -2.01
CA ASN A 3 6.95 -6.70 -0.64
C ASN A 3 6.24 -5.34 -0.56
N GLY A 4 5.06 -5.25 -1.21
CA GLY A 4 4.24 -4.03 -1.23
C GLY A 4 4.73 -2.93 -2.16
N ASN A 5 5.82 -3.15 -2.88
CA ASN A 5 6.45 -2.16 -3.75
C ASN A 5 5.77 -2.10 -5.15
N PHE A 6 6.32 -1.32 -6.05
CA PHE A 6 5.98 -1.32 -7.48
C PHE A 6 7.25 -1.35 -8.35
N PHE A 7 7.08 -1.82 -9.57
CA PHE A 7 8.15 -1.85 -10.56
C PHE A 7 7.59 -1.40 -11.92
N ILE A 8 8.14 -0.33 -12.46
CA ILE A 8 7.73 0.19 -13.77
C ILE A 8 8.40 -0.64 -14.86
N GLN A 9 7.60 -1.21 -15.74
CA GLN A 9 8.07 -2.05 -16.83
C GLN A 9 7.27 -1.78 -18.11
N ASN A 10 8.01 -1.67 -19.23
CA ASN A 10 7.47 -1.71 -20.57
C ASN A 10 8.41 -2.58 -21.42
N ALA A 11 7.88 -3.67 -21.97
CA ALA A 11 8.68 -4.66 -22.70
C ALA A 11 9.37 -4.09 -23.97
N ASN A 12 8.85 -2.98 -24.49
CA ASN A 12 9.33 -2.36 -25.74
C ASN A 12 10.17 -1.09 -25.49
N SER A 13 10.56 -0.84 -24.24
CA SER A 13 11.22 0.40 -23.83
C SER A 13 12.63 0.14 -23.31
N ALA A 14 13.58 0.97 -23.73
CA ALA A 14 14.94 0.96 -23.19
C ALA A 14 15.03 1.68 -21.83
N ASN A 15 14.11 2.62 -21.56
CA ASN A 15 14.02 3.35 -20.29
C ASN A 15 12.57 3.42 -19.80
N PRO A 16 12.06 2.35 -19.16
CA PRO A 16 10.67 2.26 -18.71
C PRO A 16 10.26 3.38 -17.75
N GLN A 17 11.18 3.92 -16.98
CA GLN A 17 10.89 5.00 -16.02
C GLN A 17 10.31 6.25 -16.70
N VAL A 18 10.73 6.53 -17.92
CA VAL A 18 10.31 7.70 -18.71
C VAL A 18 9.30 7.34 -19.78
N GLU A 19 9.49 6.19 -20.43
CA GLU A 19 8.79 5.80 -21.66
C GLU A 19 7.55 4.93 -21.41
N ALA A 20 7.34 4.40 -20.19
CA ALA A 20 6.16 3.63 -19.89
C ALA A 20 4.91 4.53 -19.87
N ASP A 21 3.84 4.03 -20.50
CA ASP A 21 2.56 4.71 -20.57
C ASP A 21 1.73 4.56 -19.28
N TYR A 22 0.65 5.30 -19.19
CA TYR A 22 -0.36 5.15 -18.16
C TYR A 22 -1.58 4.40 -18.70
N SER A 23 -2.15 3.54 -17.85
CA SER A 23 -3.34 2.76 -18.18
C SER A 23 -4.37 2.87 -17.06
N TRP A 24 -5.65 2.87 -17.42
CA TRP A 24 -6.72 2.75 -16.45
C TRP A 24 -6.79 1.32 -15.94
N VAL A 25 -6.60 1.16 -14.63
CA VAL A 25 -6.75 -0.12 -13.92
C VAL A 25 -8.07 -0.09 -13.16
N TYR A 26 -8.91 -1.08 -13.41
CA TYR A 26 -10.22 -1.22 -12.76
C TYR A 26 -10.09 -2.20 -11.60
N PHE A 27 -10.26 -1.67 -10.40
CA PHE A 27 -10.29 -2.45 -9.17
C PHE A 27 -11.74 -2.81 -8.86
N ALA A 28 -11.98 -4.09 -8.56
CA ALA A 28 -13.30 -4.59 -8.19
C ALA A 28 -13.17 -5.53 -6.98
N LEU A 29 -14.00 -5.30 -5.96
CA LEU A 29 -14.01 -6.08 -4.74
C LEU A 29 -15.43 -6.61 -4.49
N ASN A 30 -15.54 -7.94 -4.40
CA ASN A 30 -16.78 -8.61 -4.01
C ASN A 30 -16.82 -8.78 -2.49
N THR A 31 -17.56 -7.92 -1.83
CA THR A 31 -17.82 -7.98 -0.39
C THR A 31 -19.23 -7.48 -0.10
N PRO A 32 -19.88 -7.91 0.99
CA PRO A 32 -21.17 -7.35 1.39
C PRO A 32 -21.14 -5.83 1.45
N ASN A 33 -22.27 -5.19 1.15
CA ASN A 33 -22.36 -3.73 1.23
C ASN A 33 -22.14 -3.25 2.67
N LEU A 34 -21.07 -2.53 2.88
CA LEU A 34 -20.64 -1.97 4.16
C LEU A 34 -21.09 -0.52 4.29
N LEU A 35 -22.36 -0.30 4.62
CA LEU A 35 -23.02 1.03 4.63
C LEU A 35 -22.27 2.07 5.50
N ASP A 36 -21.65 1.63 6.60
CA ASP A 36 -20.99 2.51 7.57
C ASP A 36 -19.46 2.50 7.47
N LYS A 37 -18.93 1.96 6.39
CA LYS A 37 -17.50 1.86 6.15
C LYS A 37 -17.11 2.55 4.85
N ASN A 38 -15.83 2.84 4.72
CA ASN A 38 -15.21 3.22 3.46
C ASN A 38 -14.17 2.16 3.11
N ILE A 39 -13.99 1.89 1.82
CA ILE A 39 -12.98 0.97 1.31
C ILE A 39 -12.07 1.73 0.36
N TYR A 40 -10.77 1.55 0.53
CA TYR A 40 -9.75 2.18 -0.30
C TYR A 40 -8.85 1.11 -0.92
N VAL A 41 -8.39 1.35 -2.14
CA VAL A 41 -7.27 0.62 -2.72
C VAL A 41 -6.00 1.42 -2.50
N VAL A 42 -5.00 0.80 -1.90
CA VAL A 42 -3.75 1.47 -1.54
C VAL A 42 -2.53 0.62 -1.90
N GLY A 43 -1.41 1.28 -2.05
CA GLY A 43 -0.13 0.67 -2.34
C GLY A 43 0.96 1.73 -2.38
N MET A 44 2.17 1.34 -2.74
CA MET A 44 3.28 2.28 -2.89
C MET A 44 3.00 3.35 -3.96
N PHE A 45 2.18 3.04 -4.97
CA PHE A 45 1.80 3.98 -6.05
C PHE A 45 1.09 5.24 -5.52
N ASN A 46 0.47 5.19 -4.36
CA ASN A 46 -0.20 6.32 -3.72
C ASN A 46 0.30 6.58 -2.28
N ASN A 47 1.46 6.04 -1.91
CA ASN A 47 2.02 6.12 -0.56
C ASN A 47 1.04 5.66 0.53
N TYR A 48 0.20 4.67 0.23
CA TYR A 48 -0.84 4.13 1.12
C TYR A 48 -1.84 5.20 1.61
N ALA A 49 -2.08 6.25 0.80
CA ALA A 49 -2.98 7.35 1.14
C ALA A 49 -4.45 6.91 1.10
N LEU A 50 -5.21 7.27 2.14
CA LEU A 50 -6.64 7.03 2.27
C LEU A 50 -7.42 8.29 1.83
N THR A 51 -7.37 8.60 0.54
CA THR A 51 -8.04 9.76 -0.04
C THR A 51 -9.21 9.34 -0.93
N ASP A 52 -10.15 10.23 -1.20
CA ASP A 52 -11.34 9.95 -2.02
C ASP A 52 -10.98 9.52 -3.45
N GLU A 53 -9.82 9.90 -3.95
CA GLU A 53 -9.30 9.46 -5.25
C GLU A 53 -9.17 7.93 -5.33
N TYR A 54 -8.81 7.27 -4.21
CA TYR A 54 -8.58 5.82 -4.12
C TYR A 54 -9.68 5.07 -3.40
N LYS A 55 -10.78 5.76 -3.08
CA LYS A 55 -11.94 5.18 -2.43
C LYS A 55 -12.82 4.45 -3.45
N LEU A 56 -13.16 3.19 -3.15
CA LEU A 56 -14.09 2.41 -3.94
C LEU A 56 -15.53 2.84 -3.67
N GLU A 57 -16.34 2.81 -4.70
CA GLU A 57 -17.77 3.07 -4.64
C GLU A 57 -18.56 1.78 -4.87
N PHE A 58 -19.65 1.60 -4.12
CA PHE A 58 -20.51 0.43 -4.31
C PHE A 58 -21.45 0.63 -5.49
N ASP A 59 -21.32 -0.17 -6.52
CA ASP A 59 -22.25 -0.21 -7.64
C ASP A 59 -23.38 -1.21 -7.33
N LYS A 60 -24.60 -0.69 -7.29
CA LYS A 60 -25.81 -1.48 -7.01
C LYS A 60 -26.16 -2.44 -8.15
N ASN A 61 -25.70 -2.17 -9.37
CA ASN A 61 -26.01 -3.02 -10.53
C ASN A 61 -25.11 -4.25 -10.57
N SER A 62 -23.79 -4.07 -10.33
CA SER A 62 -22.84 -5.17 -10.28
C SER A 62 -22.80 -5.86 -8.91
N GLY A 63 -23.18 -5.16 -7.84
CA GLY A 63 -23.05 -5.62 -6.46
C GLY A 63 -21.59 -5.60 -5.95
N LEU A 64 -20.71 -4.88 -6.63
CA LEU A 64 -19.30 -4.81 -6.32
C LEU A 64 -18.92 -3.40 -5.82
N TYR A 65 -17.82 -3.34 -5.07
CA TYR A 65 -17.12 -2.07 -4.84
C TYR A 65 -16.09 -1.88 -5.96
N GLU A 66 -16.15 -0.75 -6.64
CA GLU A 66 -15.37 -0.52 -7.85
C GLU A 66 -14.63 0.82 -7.81
N LYS A 67 -13.45 0.87 -8.44
CA LYS A 67 -12.67 2.09 -8.67
C LYS A 67 -11.78 1.93 -9.89
N ALA A 68 -11.78 2.93 -10.77
CA ALA A 68 -10.78 3.06 -11.83
C ALA A 68 -9.68 4.03 -11.40
N ILE A 69 -8.43 3.66 -11.57
CA ILE A 69 -7.26 4.48 -11.22
C ILE A 69 -6.28 4.45 -12.38
N LEU A 70 -5.73 5.61 -12.72
CA LEU A 70 -4.71 5.75 -13.74
C LEU A 70 -3.34 5.42 -13.15
N LEU A 71 -2.78 4.28 -13.54
CA LEU A 71 -1.49 3.81 -13.05
C LEU A 71 -0.47 3.71 -14.19
N LYS A 72 0.79 3.93 -13.87
CA LYS A 72 1.89 3.72 -14.80
C LYS A 72 2.09 2.23 -15.05
N GLN A 73 2.37 1.86 -16.31
CA GLN A 73 2.62 0.47 -16.69
C GLN A 73 3.72 -0.15 -15.84
N GLY A 74 3.48 -1.40 -15.43
CA GLY A 74 4.42 -2.17 -14.64
C GLY A 74 3.72 -3.16 -13.75
N PHE A 75 4.42 -3.57 -12.72
CA PHE A 75 3.93 -4.45 -11.67
C PHE A 75 3.77 -3.64 -10.39
N THR A 76 2.63 -3.76 -9.73
CA THR A 76 2.39 -3.09 -8.45
C THR A 76 1.65 -4.00 -7.49
N ASN A 77 2.08 -4.01 -6.25
CA ASN A 77 1.31 -4.60 -5.15
C ASN A 77 0.28 -3.59 -4.66
N TYR A 78 -0.88 -4.07 -4.31
CA TYR A 78 -1.93 -3.27 -3.70
C TYR A 78 -2.64 -4.07 -2.61
N GLN A 79 -3.39 -3.36 -1.78
CA GLN A 79 -4.27 -3.94 -0.77
C GLN A 79 -5.54 -3.11 -0.63
N TYR A 80 -6.59 -3.73 -0.09
CA TYR A 80 -7.81 -3.03 0.29
C TYR A 80 -7.79 -2.69 1.77
N VAL A 81 -8.04 -1.43 2.10
CA VAL A 81 -8.12 -0.94 3.48
C VAL A 81 -9.54 -0.49 3.77
N ILE A 82 -10.12 -1.03 4.84
CA ILE A 82 -11.44 -0.63 5.34
C ILE A 82 -11.24 0.38 6.46
N THR A 83 -12.05 1.45 6.45
CA THR A 83 -12.11 2.40 7.56
C THR A 83 -13.55 2.60 8.01
N ASP A 84 -13.73 3.08 9.23
CA ASP A 84 -15.00 3.67 9.64
C ASP A 84 -15.21 5.07 9.02
N LYS A 85 -16.34 5.69 9.31
CA LYS A 85 -16.68 7.04 8.83
C LYS A 85 -15.77 8.14 9.40
N SER A 86 -15.04 7.87 10.49
CA SER A 86 -14.07 8.79 11.07
C SER A 86 -12.68 8.67 10.43
N GLY A 87 -12.47 7.67 9.57
CA GLY A 87 -11.19 7.38 8.92
C GLY A 87 -10.28 6.43 9.71
N LYS A 88 -10.76 5.87 10.82
CA LYS A 88 -10.00 4.88 11.59
C LYS A 88 -10.01 3.54 10.87
N VAL A 89 -8.81 2.96 10.67
CA VAL A 89 -8.64 1.65 10.01
C VAL A 89 -9.26 0.53 10.84
N ASP A 90 -10.01 -0.32 10.17
CA ASP A 90 -10.63 -1.51 10.72
C ASP A 90 -9.77 -2.74 10.41
N TYR A 91 -8.91 -3.12 11.34
CA TYR A 91 -8.03 -4.28 11.18
C TYR A 91 -8.72 -5.62 11.41
N GLU A 92 -9.90 -5.63 12.08
CA GLU A 92 -10.62 -6.85 12.38
C GLU A 92 -11.36 -7.40 11.16
N ASN A 93 -11.81 -6.50 10.26
CA ASN A 93 -12.51 -6.84 9.04
C ASN A 93 -11.63 -6.65 7.78
N ALA A 94 -10.31 -6.78 7.92
CA ALA A 94 -9.40 -6.67 6.79
C ALA A 94 -9.72 -7.69 5.69
N VAL A 95 -9.96 -7.22 4.47
CA VAL A 95 -10.37 -8.05 3.32
C VAL A 95 -9.24 -8.97 2.87
N ASP A 96 -8.02 -8.46 2.89
CA ASP A 96 -6.83 -9.20 2.42
C ASP A 96 -6.29 -10.20 3.46
N GLY A 97 -6.83 -10.18 4.68
CA GLY A 97 -6.40 -11.02 5.79
C GLY A 97 -5.04 -10.61 6.37
N ASN A 98 -4.64 -11.34 7.42
CA ASN A 98 -3.34 -11.18 8.07
C ASN A 98 -2.64 -12.55 8.07
N PHE A 99 -1.50 -12.64 7.42
CA PHE A 99 -0.76 -13.89 7.29
C PHE A 99 0.57 -13.79 8.03
N PHE A 100 0.82 -14.70 8.97
CA PHE A 100 2.07 -14.74 9.72
C PHE A 100 3.27 -15.12 8.84
N GLN A 101 3.01 -15.71 7.67
CA GLN A 101 4.02 -16.08 6.67
C GLN A 101 4.53 -14.88 5.87
N THR A 102 3.92 -13.71 6.03
CA THR A 102 4.34 -12.49 5.32
C THR A 102 5.77 -12.14 5.70
N GLU A 103 6.64 -12.06 4.71
CA GLU A 103 8.00 -11.59 4.87
C GLU A 103 8.02 -10.07 5.08
N ASN A 104 8.66 -9.63 6.16
CA ASN A 104 8.81 -8.22 6.47
C ASN A 104 10.28 -7.88 6.71
N ASN A 105 10.72 -6.75 6.15
CA ASN A 105 12.00 -6.14 6.45
C ASN A 105 11.82 -5.04 7.50
N TYR A 106 12.58 -5.10 8.56
CA TYR A 106 12.56 -4.13 9.64
C TYR A 106 13.87 -3.33 9.63
N THR A 107 13.75 -2.02 9.72
CA THR A 107 14.89 -1.11 9.87
C THR A 107 14.72 -0.32 11.16
N ALA A 108 15.68 -0.44 12.07
CA ALA A 108 15.76 0.37 13.26
C ALA A 108 16.81 1.48 13.06
N ILE A 109 16.42 2.73 13.27
CA ILE A 109 17.30 3.89 13.16
C ILE A 109 17.35 4.55 14.53
N VAL A 110 18.57 4.70 15.08
CA VAL A 110 18.75 5.34 16.36
C VAL A 110 19.24 6.76 16.15
N TYR A 111 18.48 7.72 16.67
CA TYR A 111 18.81 9.14 16.65
C TYR A 111 19.28 9.56 18.02
N TYR A 112 20.25 10.46 18.05
CA TYR A 112 20.78 11.08 19.26
C TYR A 112 20.91 12.59 19.08
N ARG A 113 20.49 13.32 20.11
CA ARG A 113 20.71 14.77 20.23
C ARG A 113 21.36 15.06 21.58
N GLY A 114 22.58 15.59 21.56
CA GLY A 114 23.24 16.12 22.75
C GLY A 114 22.64 17.45 23.18
N ASN A 115 22.87 17.86 24.45
CA ASN A 115 22.28 19.09 25.03
C ASN A 115 22.63 20.37 24.24
N ASN A 116 23.72 20.37 23.46
CA ASN A 116 24.18 21.53 22.68
C ASN A 116 24.00 21.30 21.15
N ASP A 117 23.41 20.20 20.72
CA ASP A 117 23.20 19.93 19.31
C ASP A 117 21.94 20.63 18.79
N ARG A 118 22.00 21.15 17.58
CA ARG A 118 20.89 21.82 16.91
C ARG A 118 19.98 20.83 16.15
N TYR A 119 20.44 19.60 15.92
CA TYR A 119 19.74 18.58 15.15
C TYR A 119 20.02 17.18 15.71
N ASP A 120 19.15 16.24 15.36
CA ASP A 120 19.33 14.83 15.66
C ASP A 120 20.37 14.22 14.71
N ARG A 121 21.27 13.41 15.24
CA ARG A 121 22.26 12.64 14.48
C ARG A 121 21.88 11.19 14.49
N VAL A 122 21.95 10.53 13.35
CA VAL A 122 21.86 9.07 13.28
C VAL A 122 23.16 8.49 13.85
N ILE A 123 23.04 7.70 14.92
CA ILE A 123 24.19 7.05 15.59
C ILE A 123 24.18 5.53 15.41
N GLY A 124 23.12 4.97 14.89
CA GLY A 124 23.03 3.54 14.62
C GLY A 124 21.94 3.23 13.62
N ILE A 125 22.19 2.19 12.84
CA ILE A 125 21.22 1.58 11.93
C ILE A 125 21.33 0.06 12.03
N ALA A 126 20.21 -0.64 12.08
CA ALA A 126 20.15 -2.09 12.03
C ALA A 126 19.00 -2.54 11.15
N ASN A 127 19.22 -3.61 10.40
CA ASN A 127 18.20 -4.23 9.56
C ASN A 127 18.03 -5.69 9.94
N THR A 128 16.79 -6.16 9.93
CA THR A 128 16.48 -7.58 10.08
C THR A 128 15.25 -7.93 9.24
N ASN A 129 15.09 -9.23 8.96
CA ASN A 129 13.98 -9.77 8.20
C ASN A 129 13.23 -10.78 9.08
N SER A 130 11.88 -10.87 8.91
CA SER A 130 11.05 -11.80 9.68
C SER A 130 11.38 -13.28 9.44
N GLU A 131 11.99 -13.63 8.31
CA GLU A 131 12.45 -15.01 8.03
C GLU A 131 13.68 -15.42 8.84
N VAL A 132 14.50 -14.46 9.27
CA VAL A 132 15.74 -14.72 10.02
C VAL A 132 15.48 -15.11 11.48
N ILE A 133 14.25 -14.93 11.97
CA ILE A 133 13.86 -15.25 13.36
C ILE A 133 13.53 -16.75 13.54
N ARG A 134 13.97 -17.62 12.64
CA ARG A 134 13.88 -19.07 12.82
C ARG A 134 15.02 -19.54 13.72
N ASN A 135 14.72 -19.71 15.00
CA ASN A 135 15.52 -20.53 15.91
C ASN A 135 15.22 -22.01 15.70
#